data_92e0e5a96108aa3f54cb27c5d115f8fa
#
_entry.id   92e0e5a96108aa3f54cb27c5d115f8fa
#
_cell.length_a   1.000
_cell.length_b   1.000
_cell.length_c   1.000
_cell.angle_alpha   90.00
_cell.angle_beta   90.00
_cell.angle_gamma   90.00
#
_symmetry.space_group_name_H-M   'P 1'
#
loop_
_entity.id
_entity.type
_entity.pdbx_description
1 polymer ?
#
loop_
_entity_poly.entity_id
_entity_poly.type
_entity_poly.pdbx_seq_one_letter_code
_entity_poly.pdbx_strand_id
1 'polypeptide(L)'
;FLLTFFLLWTCALSLHAETPDNAPFSVECASAVLMDSETGAVLYAKNADQALPPASVTKVMTLLLVMEAVDSGNLPLDETVAVSEYAASMGGSQVYLEPGESMPVEEMLKCVIISSANDAAVALAEKVGGSEEAFVARMNERAAELGMANTHFENVTGLDDDTVDHKTSALDIAIMSRELLKHPKILEYSSIWMDTIRNGAFGLTNTNRLIRFYDGATGLKTGSTSKAKFCISATAKRDGLHLIAVIMGAPTRDIRNETAKTLLDWGFANYSLYRHEGGSVGEASVIGGVADTCPGGIEPYSMLMAKGKHKNVTTEILFDENIPAPIRKGEKIGIVRFLESGEILTEVPILAEADVEKIGFFGLFCRMLGIYLLK
;
A
#
# COMPACT_ATOMS: atom_id res chain seq x y z
N PHE A 1 -10.97 24.94 -32.62
CA PHE A 1 -10.88 23.77 -31.71
C PHE A 1 -9.39 23.62 -31.35
N LEU A 2 -8.96 24.22 -30.25
CA LEU A 2 -7.68 23.92 -29.57
C LEU A 2 -7.98 23.06 -28.35
N LEU A 3 -7.59 21.80 -28.42
CA LEU A 3 -7.52 20.91 -27.24
C LEU A 3 -6.27 21.35 -26.44
N THR A 4 -6.47 22.03 -25.33
CA THR A 4 -5.43 22.24 -24.32
C THR A 4 -5.35 20.97 -23.46
N PHE A 5 -4.30 20.16 -23.72
CA PHE A 5 -3.89 19.07 -22.85
C PHE A 5 -3.32 19.67 -21.56
N PHE A 6 -4.06 19.56 -20.46
CA PHE A 6 -3.52 19.79 -19.12
C PHE A 6 -2.65 18.59 -18.77
N LEU A 7 -1.33 18.73 -18.93
CA LEU A 7 -0.37 17.84 -18.30
C LEU A 7 -0.45 18.07 -16.78
N LEU A 8 -1.11 17.15 -16.08
CA LEU A 8 -0.91 16.96 -14.65
C LEU A 8 0.56 16.53 -14.45
N TRP A 9 1.41 17.50 -14.13
CA TRP A 9 2.75 17.25 -13.65
C TRP A 9 2.64 16.73 -12.22
N THR A 10 2.40 15.42 -12.08
CA THR A 10 2.63 14.75 -10.80
C THR A 10 4.13 14.85 -10.57
N CYS A 11 4.53 15.77 -9.70
CA CYS A 11 5.86 15.78 -9.13
C CYS A 11 5.99 14.48 -8.33
N ALA A 12 6.43 13.41 -8.98
CA ALA A 12 6.98 12.25 -8.31
C ALA A 12 8.23 12.77 -7.60
N LEU A 13 8.06 13.20 -6.35
CA LEU A 13 9.17 13.31 -5.41
C LEU A 13 9.75 11.91 -5.32
N SER A 14 10.80 11.66 -6.10
CA SER A 14 11.69 10.53 -5.87
C SER A 14 12.23 10.73 -4.46
N LEU A 15 11.56 10.14 -3.47
CA LEU A 15 12.14 9.95 -2.14
C LEU A 15 13.32 8.99 -2.34
N HIS A 16 14.47 9.55 -2.73
CA HIS A 16 15.72 8.89 -2.44
C HIS A 16 15.82 8.86 -0.93
N ALA A 17 15.52 7.70 -0.35
CA ALA A 17 15.82 7.45 1.05
C ALA A 17 17.31 7.72 1.21
N GLU A 18 17.64 8.84 1.84
CA GLU A 18 18.92 8.93 2.52
C GLU A 18 18.92 7.76 3.50
N THR A 19 19.72 6.73 3.19
CA THR A 19 19.96 5.65 4.13
C THR A 19 20.37 6.30 5.44
N PRO A 20 19.62 6.12 6.53
CA PRO A 20 20.16 6.55 7.80
C PRO A 20 21.36 5.64 8.10
N ASP A 21 22.55 6.08 7.78
CA ASP A 21 23.83 5.47 8.19
C ASP A 21 23.96 5.35 9.73
N ASN A 22 22.89 5.70 10.45
CA ASN A 22 22.82 5.83 11.90
C ASN A 22 21.86 4.83 12.58
N ALA A 23 21.41 3.75 11.92
CA ALA A 23 20.72 2.71 12.67
C ALA A 23 21.72 2.07 13.66
N PRO A 24 21.38 2.01 14.96
CA PRO A 24 22.32 1.56 16.01
C PRO A 24 22.52 0.04 15.99
N PHE A 25 22.18 -0.64 14.91
CA PHE A 25 22.24 -2.09 14.76
C PHE A 25 22.70 -2.51 13.37
N SER A 26 23.25 -3.70 13.26
CA SER A 26 23.51 -4.37 11.99
C SER A 26 22.52 -5.52 11.79
N VAL A 27 22.14 -5.77 10.54
CA VAL A 27 21.24 -6.87 10.18
C VAL A 27 21.99 -7.94 9.38
N GLU A 28 21.79 -9.21 9.74
CA GLU A 28 22.43 -10.35 9.09
C GLU A 28 21.50 -10.92 8.00
N CYS A 29 21.47 -10.23 6.84
CA CYS A 29 20.72 -10.63 5.65
C CYS A 29 21.35 -9.99 4.42
N ALA A 30 20.99 -10.46 3.22
CA ALA A 30 21.51 -9.88 1.97
C ALA A 30 20.90 -8.48 1.70
N SER A 31 19.60 -8.35 1.88
CA SER A 31 18.88 -7.10 1.65
C SER A 31 17.76 -6.93 2.68
N ALA A 32 17.47 -5.69 3.08
CA ALA A 32 16.37 -5.37 3.99
C ALA A 32 15.81 -3.96 3.76
N VAL A 33 14.50 -3.81 3.99
CA VAL A 33 13.79 -2.52 3.97
C VAL A 33 12.81 -2.47 5.15
N LEU A 34 12.70 -1.30 5.78
CA LEU A 34 11.60 -0.94 6.65
C LEU A 34 10.87 0.24 6.02
N MET A 35 9.56 0.13 5.81
CA MET A 35 8.71 1.14 5.18
C MET A 35 7.47 1.41 6.04
N ASP A 36 7.03 2.66 6.11
CA ASP A 36 5.69 2.99 6.58
C ASP A 36 4.67 2.71 5.46
N SER A 37 3.65 1.92 5.78
CA SER A 37 2.67 1.49 4.77
C SER A 37 1.77 2.61 4.26
N GLU A 38 1.52 3.64 5.08
CA GLU A 38 0.60 4.72 4.73
C GLU A 38 1.26 5.75 3.81
N THR A 39 2.41 6.27 4.21
CA THR A 39 3.13 7.29 3.43
C THR A 39 4.04 6.70 2.35
N GLY A 40 4.48 5.44 2.50
CA GLY A 40 5.49 4.82 1.65
C GLY A 40 6.92 5.26 1.99
N ALA A 41 7.12 6.00 3.08
CA ALA A 41 8.43 6.45 3.50
C ALA A 41 9.32 5.26 3.91
N VAL A 42 10.52 5.19 3.34
CA VAL A 42 11.52 4.19 3.70
C VAL A 42 12.30 4.68 4.90
N LEU A 43 12.23 3.93 6.02
CA LEU A 43 12.85 4.26 7.30
C LEU A 43 14.22 3.63 7.45
N TYR A 44 14.41 2.46 6.86
CA TYR A 44 15.67 1.72 6.84
C TYR A 44 15.83 1.03 5.50
N ALA A 45 17.04 1.04 4.97
CA ALA A 45 17.40 0.36 3.72
C ALA A 45 18.81 -0.24 3.82
N LYS A 46 18.93 -1.51 3.44
CA LYS A 46 20.19 -2.22 3.23
C LYS A 46 20.10 -2.92 1.88
N ASN A 47 20.92 -2.54 0.91
CA ASN A 47 20.93 -3.12 -0.43
C ASN A 47 19.51 -3.23 -1.02
N ALA A 48 18.68 -2.18 -0.81
CA ALA A 48 17.23 -2.22 -1.03
C ALA A 48 16.84 -2.62 -2.45
N ASP A 49 17.63 -2.23 -3.44
CA ASP A 49 17.41 -2.47 -4.87
C ASP A 49 18.11 -3.73 -5.41
N GLN A 50 18.79 -4.49 -4.54
CA GLN A 50 19.48 -5.73 -4.96
C GLN A 50 18.44 -6.75 -5.40
N ALA A 51 18.50 -7.15 -6.68
CA ALA A 51 17.67 -8.20 -7.23
C ALA A 51 18.10 -9.58 -6.68
N LEU A 52 17.18 -10.26 -6.02
CA LEU A 52 17.38 -11.55 -5.36
C LEU A 52 16.16 -12.46 -5.59
N PRO A 53 16.32 -13.79 -5.52
CA PRO A 53 15.20 -14.72 -5.53
C PRO A 53 14.29 -14.50 -4.31
N PRO A 54 12.95 -14.29 -4.50
CA PRO A 54 12.02 -14.02 -3.40
C PRO A 54 11.49 -15.26 -2.70
N ALA A 55 11.65 -16.44 -3.26
CA ALA A 55 10.90 -17.64 -2.86
C ALA A 55 9.38 -17.33 -2.79
N SER A 56 8.64 -17.95 -1.87
CA SER A 56 7.19 -17.75 -1.73
C SER A 56 6.75 -16.33 -1.34
N VAL A 57 7.66 -15.37 -1.18
CA VAL A 57 7.25 -13.95 -1.06
C VAL A 57 6.69 -13.44 -2.39
N THR A 58 6.97 -14.08 -3.52
CA THR A 58 6.29 -13.93 -4.82
C THR A 58 4.77 -13.88 -4.68
N LYS A 59 4.22 -14.70 -3.77
CA LYS A 59 2.76 -14.80 -3.56
C LYS A 59 2.12 -13.50 -3.04
N VAL A 60 2.91 -12.51 -2.64
CA VAL A 60 2.39 -11.16 -2.34
C VAL A 60 1.77 -10.55 -3.60
N MET A 61 2.45 -10.67 -4.76
CA MET A 61 1.92 -10.21 -6.05
C MET A 61 0.73 -11.08 -6.50
N THR A 62 0.82 -12.39 -6.30
CA THR A 62 -0.30 -13.30 -6.61
C THR A 62 -1.55 -12.92 -5.82
N LEU A 63 -1.40 -12.69 -4.51
CA LEU A 63 -2.49 -12.26 -3.63
C LEU A 63 -3.00 -10.86 -4.02
N LEU A 64 -2.13 -9.94 -4.41
CA LEU A 64 -2.51 -8.60 -4.85
C LEU A 64 -3.48 -8.66 -6.04
N LEU A 65 -3.11 -9.36 -7.10
CA LEU A 65 -3.96 -9.48 -8.29
C LEU A 65 -5.29 -10.22 -8.01
N VAL A 66 -5.27 -11.22 -7.12
CA VAL A 66 -6.48 -11.91 -6.70
C VAL A 66 -7.38 -10.96 -5.89
N MET A 67 -6.82 -10.17 -4.97
CA MET A 67 -7.60 -9.20 -4.18
C MET A 67 -8.13 -8.06 -5.04
N GLU A 68 -7.39 -7.58 -6.03
CA GLU A 68 -7.88 -6.62 -7.03
C GLU A 68 -9.08 -7.17 -7.80
N ALA A 69 -9.06 -8.47 -8.17
CA ALA A 69 -10.20 -9.13 -8.82
C ALA A 69 -11.41 -9.27 -7.87
N VAL A 70 -11.18 -9.52 -6.58
CA VAL A 70 -12.22 -9.57 -5.55
C VAL A 70 -12.86 -8.20 -5.35
N ASP A 71 -12.06 -7.16 -5.13
CA ASP A 71 -12.56 -5.81 -4.82
C ASP A 71 -13.24 -5.15 -6.02
N SER A 72 -12.86 -5.50 -7.25
CA SER A 72 -13.55 -5.07 -8.47
C SER A 72 -14.88 -5.84 -8.73
N GLY A 73 -15.21 -6.85 -7.91
CA GLY A 73 -16.40 -7.68 -8.05
C GLY A 73 -16.31 -8.74 -9.14
N ASN A 74 -15.14 -8.90 -9.77
CA ASN A 74 -14.93 -9.91 -10.82
C ASN A 74 -14.71 -11.33 -10.26
N LEU A 75 -14.41 -11.45 -8.96
CA LEU A 75 -14.18 -12.72 -8.28
C LEU A 75 -14.83 -12.69 -6.89
N PRO A 76 -16.09 -13.14 -6.75
CA PRO A 76 -16.75 -13.26 -5.45
C PRO A 76 -16.00 -14.22 -4.52
N LEU A 77 -15.94 -13.91 -3.21
CA LEU A 77 -15.23 -14.74 -2.23
C LEU A 77 -15.86 -16.14 -2.04
N ASP A 78 -17.15 -16.27 -2.28
CA ASP A 78 -17.92 -17.52 -2.23
C ASP A 78 -17.94 -18.29 -3.56
N GLU A 79 -17.38 -17.70 -4.63
CA GLU A 79 -17.23 -18.39 -5.89
C GLU A 79 -16.28 -19.58 -5.75
N THR A 80 -16.62 -20.70 -6.40
CA THR A 80 -15.78 -21.90 -6.35
C THR A 80 -14.69 -21.88 -7.42
N VAL A 81 -13.49 -22.28 -7.01
CA VAL A 81 -12.33 -22.49 -7.87
C VAL A 81 -12.15 -23.99 -8.07
N ALA A 82 -12.21 -24.44 -9.32
CA ALA A 82 -11.89 -25.81 -9.68
C ALA A 82 -10.38 -26.00 -9.80
N VAL A 83 -9.87 -27.10 -9.27
CA VAL A 83 -8.45 -27.43 -9.25
C VAL A 83 -8.10 -28.21 -10.52
N SER A 84 -7.16 -27.70 -11.30
CA SER A 84 -6.60 -28.39 -12.47
C SER A 84 -5.62 -29.52 -12.06
N GLU A 85 -5.33 -30.43 -12.97
CA GLU A 85 -4.28 -31.43 -12.78
C GLU A 85 -2.92 -30.76 -12.53
N TYR A 86 -2.68 -29.64 -13.19
CA TYR A 86 -1.44 -28.86 -13.04
C TYR A 86 -1.33 -28.24 -11.66
N ALA A 87 -2.37 -27.53 -11.19
CA ALA A 87 -2.39 -26.95 -9.85
C ALA A 87 -2.21 -28.02 -8.77
N ALA A 88 -2.89 -29.17 -8.88
CA ALA A 88 -2.75 -30.28 -7.94
C ALA A 88 -1.35 -30.93 -7.95
N SER A 89 -0.60 -30.83 -9.06
CA SER A 89 0.76 -31.38 -9.18
C SER A 89 1.84 -30.53 -8.53
N MET A 90 1.50 -29.33 -8.04
CA MET A 90 2.50 -28.39 -7.48
C MET A 90 3.24 -28.98 -6.28
N GLY A 91 4.57 -28.88 -6.32
CA GLY A 91 5.45 -29.27 -5.23
C GLY A 91 5.58 -28.20 -4.13
N GLY A 92 6.41 -28.48 -3.13
CA GLY A 92 6.71 -27.57 -2.02
C GLY A 92 5.62 -27.47 -0.98
N SER A 93 5.25 -26.27 -0.53
CA SER A 93 4.15 -26.07 0.42
C SER A 93 2.80 -26.29 -0.26
N GLN A 94 1.96 -27.17 0.31
CA GLN A 94 0.68 -27.59 -0.28
C GLN A 94 -0.39 -27.77 0.78
N VAL A 95 -1.64 -27.73 0.37
CA VAL A 95 -2.80 -28.22 1.13
C VAL A 95 -3.38 -29.50 0.50
N TYR A 96 -2.61 -30.08 -0.44
CA TYR A 96 -2.93 -31.33 -1.13
C TYR A 96 -4.29 -31.31 -1.82
N LEU A 97 -4.46 -30.33 -2.70
CA LEU A 97 -5.63 -30.24 -3.56
C LEU A 97 -5.64 -31.38 -4.57
N GLU A 98 -6.79 -31.99 -4.77
CA GLU A 98 -6.97 -33.08 -5.75
C GLU A 98 -7.46 -32.53 -7.10
N PRO A 99 -7.09 -33.14 -8.24
CA PRO A 99 -7.63 -32.76 -9.54
C PRO A 99 -9.16 -32.85 -9.56
N GLY A 100 -9.83 -31.77 -9.99
CA GLY A 100 -11.27 -31.67 -10.00
C GLY A 100 -11.94 -31.32 -8.67
N GLU A 101 -11.17 -31.24 -7.58
CA GLU A 101 -11.63 -30.64 -6.33
C GLU A 101 -12.08 -29.19 -6.57
N SER A 102 -13.06 -28.73 -5.82
CA SER A 102 -13.52 -27.34 -5.88
C SER A 102 -13.60 -26.75 -4.48
N MET A 103 -13.10 -25.53 -4.33
CA MET A 103 -13.03 -24.84 -3.04
C MET A 103 -13.39 -23.35 -3.22
N PRO A 104 -14.08 -22.69 -2.26
CA PRO A 104 -14.34 -21.27 -2.32
C PRO A 104 -13.05 -20.43 -2.42
N VAL A 105 -13.11 -19.30 -3.13
CA VAL A 105 -12.01 -18.33 -3.24
C VAL A 105 -11.47 -17.94 -1.86
N GLU A 106 -12.34 -17.72 -0.88
CA GLU A 106 -11.95 -17.37 0.48
C GLU A 106 -11.07 -18.45 1.14
N GLU A 107 -11.43 -19.72 1.02
CA GLU A 107 -10.62 -20.83 1.56
C GLU A 107 -9.29 -20.96 0.82
N MET A 108 -9.29 -20.79 -0.52
CA MET A 108 -8.06 -20.79 -1.32
C MET A 108 -7.12 -19.64 -0.91
N LEU A 109 -7.65 -18.42 -0.68
CA LEU A 109 -6.85 -17.29 -0.17
C LEU A 109 -6.21 -17.61 1.18
N LYS A 110 -6.96 -18.22 2.11
CA LYS A 110 -6.44 -18.68 3.41
C LYS A 110 -5.34 -19.72 3.24
N CYS A 111 -5.48 -20.66 2.32
CA CYS A 111 -4.44 -21.66 2.00
C CYS A 111 -3.13 -20.97 1.54
N VAL A 112 -3.23 -19.98 0.66
CA VAL A 112 -2.06 -19.26 0.12
C VAL A 112 -1.37 -18.42 1.19
N ILE A 113 -2.12 -17.66 1.98
CA ILE A 113 -1.52 -16.69 2.90
C ILE A 113 -1.06 -17.34 4.21
N ILE A 114 -1.83 -18.27 4.76
CA ILE A 114 -1.53 -18.96 6.04
C ILE A 114 -0.46 -20.03 5.82
N SER A 115 -0.74 -21.00 4.96
CA SER A 115 0.12 -22.18 4.77
C SER A 115 1.09 -22.06 3.59
N SER A 116 1.02 -20.96 2.84
CA SER A 116 1.88 -20.75 1.65
C SER A 116 1.64 -21.75 0.52
N ALA A 117 0.43 -22.31 0.40
CA ALA A 117 0.08 -23.38 -0.51
C ALA A 117 0.33 -23.00 -1.98
N ASN A 118 1.15 -23.78 -2.67
CA ASN A 118 1.48 -23.58 -4.09
C ASN A 118 0.33 -24.03 -4.99
N ASP A 119 -0.27 -25.16 -4.69
CA ASP A 119 -1.43 -25.72 -5.38
C ASP A 119 -2.62 -24.71 -5.41
N ALA A 120 -2.94 -24.11 -4.25
CA ALA A 120 -3.97 -23.09 -4.17
C ALA A 120 -3.59 -21.79 -4.89
N ALA A 121 -2.29 -21.40 -4.89
CA ALA A 121 -1.83 -20.21 -5.60
C ALA A 121 -1.98 -20.36 -7.11
N VAL A 122 -1.63 -21.52 -7.66
CA VAL A 122 -1.79 -21.82 -9.09
C VAL A 122 -3.28 -21.89 -9.46
N ALA A 123 -4.11 -22.58 -8.66
CA ALA A 123 -5.55 -22.65 -8.92
C ALA A 123 -6.23 -21.27 -8.96
N LEU A 124 -5.87 -20.36 -8.02
CA LEU A 124 -6.35 -18.98 -8.05
C LEU A 124 -5.83 -18.19 -9.26
N ALA A 125 -4.57 -18.39 -9.63
CA ALA A 125 -3.99 -17.74 -10.80
C ALA A 125 -4.67 -18.18 -12.11
N GLU A 126 -4.91 -19.47 -12.28
CA GLU A 126 -5.68 -20.01 -13.42
C GLU A 126 -7.10 -19.46 -13.45
N LYS A 127 -7.76 -19.35 -12.29
CA LYS A 127 -9.11 -18.79 -12.18
C LYS A 127 -9.20 -17.34 -12.61
N VAL A 128 -8.24 -16.52 -12.19
CA VAL A 128 -8.23 -15.07 -12.45
C VAL A 128 -7.62 -14.75 -13.82
N GLY A 129 -6.57 -15.45 -14.22
CA GLY A 129 -5.82 -15.20 -15.46
C GLY A 129 -6.30 -16.01 -16.65
N GLY A 130 -7.03 -17.11 -16.43
CA GLY A 130 -7.36 -18.12 -17.44
C GLY A 130 -6.24 -19.17 -17.64
N SER A 131 -4.99 -18.81 -17.37
CA SER A 131 -3.83 -19.71 -17.25
C SER A 131 -2.76 -19.10 -16.35
N GLU A 132 -1.79 -19.90 -15.86
CA GLU A 132 -0.67 -19.38 -15.09
C GLU A 132 0.17 -18.41 -15.91
N GLU A 133 0.45 -18.70 -17.17
CA GLU A 133 1.24 -17.84 -18.06
C GLU A 133 0.61 -16.45 -18.23
N ALA A 134 -0.71 -16.41 -18.47
CA ALA A 134 -1.43 -15.16 -18.60
C ALA A 134 -1.45 -14.37 -17.29
N PHE A 135 -1.53 -15.06 -16.15
CA PHE A 135 -1.45 -14.42 -14.84
C PHE A 135 -0.06 -13.87 -14.55
N VAL A 136 1.01 -14.61 -14.88
CA VAL A 136 2.41 -14.16 -14.76
C VAL A 136 2.66 -12.93 -15.63
N ALA A 137 2.13 -12.88 -16.84
CA ALA A 137 2.21 -11.69 -17.67
C ALA A 137 1.60 -10.46 -16.96
N ARG A 138 0.42 -10.62 -16.35
CA ARG A 138 -0.24 -9.56 -15.54
C ARG A 138 0.56 -9.19 -14.29
N MET A 139 1.23 -10.16 -13.62
CA MET A 139 2.12 -9.88 -12.50
C MET A 139 3.26 -8.94 -12.92
N ASN A 140 3.87 -9.18 -14.08
CA ASN A 140 4.94 -8.34 -14.61
C ASN A 140 4.44 -6.97 -15.08
N GLU A 141 3.26 -6.90 -15.71
CA GLU A 141 2.60 -5.63 -16.04
C GLU A 141 2.33 -4.81 -14.77
N ARG A 142 1.76 -5.45 -13.74
CA ARG A 142 1.47 -4.77 -12.47
C ARG A 142 2.74 -4.32 -11.74
N ALA A 143 3.81 -5.12 -11.78
CA ALA A 143 5.11 -4.73 -11.26
C ALA A 143 5.64 -3.45 -11.95
N ALA A 144 5.52 -3.37 -13.28
CA ALA A 144 5.91 -2.18 -14.04
C ALA A 144 5.05 -0.95 -13.68
N GLU A 145 3.73 -1.11 -13.54
CA GLU A 145 2.82 -0.03 -13.11
C GLU A 145 3.16 0.51 -11.72
N LEU A 146 3.59 -0.37 -10.81
CA LEU A 146 4.01 -0.02 -9.45
C LEU A 146 5.43 0.55 -9.39
N GLY A 147 6.17 0.58 -10.51
CA GLY A 147 7.54 1.06 -10.56
C GLY A 147 8.57 0.10 -9.96
N MET A 148 8.25 -1.20 -9.88
CA MET A 148 9.12 -2.26 -9.33
C MET A 148 10.24 -2.63 -10.34
N ALA A 149 11.24 -1.76 -10.45
CA ALA A 149 12.25 -1.81 -11.51
C ALA A 149 13.20 -3.03 -11.44
N ASN A 150 13.29 -3.68 -10.27
CA ASN A 150 14.19 -4.82 -10.05
C ASN A 150 13.44 -6.16 -9.98
N THR A 151 12.21 -6.21 -10.52
CA THR A 151 11.32 -7.35 -10.40
C THR A 151 11.02 -7.98 -11.75
N HIS A 152 11.10 -9.31 -11.79
CA HIS A 152 10.62 -10.14 -12.90
C HIS A 152 10.09 -11.46 -12.34
N PHE A 153 8.86 -11.80 -12.67
CA PHE A 153 8.20 -13.03 -12.26
C PHE A 153 8.14 -14.02 -13.42
N GLU A 154 8.45 -15.30 -13.14
CA GLU A 154 8.33 -16.42 -14.08
C GLU A 154 7.26 -17.43 -13.66
N ASN A 155 6.80 -17.38 -12.39
CA ASN A 155 5.70 -18.18 -11.87
C ASN A 155 4.97 -17.47 -10.74
N VAL A 156 3.86 -18.03 -10.28
CA VAL A 156 2.99 -17.43 -9.24
C VAL A 156 3.34 -17.86 -7.81
N THR A 157 4.27 -18.80 -7.65
CA THR A 157 4.55 -19.48 -6.37
C THR A 157 5.88 -19.04 -5.73
N GLY A 158 6.87 -18.69 -6.56
CA GLY A 158 8.24 -18.43 -6.16
C GLY A 158 9.10 -19.69 -5.97
N LEU A 159 8.67 -20.83 -6.51
CA LEU A 159 9.56 -21.98 -6.71
C LEU A 159 10.64 -21.57 -7.71
N ASP A 160 11.90 -21.93 -7.42
CA ASP A 160 13.07 -21.48 -8.16
C ASP A 160 13.87 -22.62 -8.83
N ASP A 161 13.32 -23.83 -8.87
CA ASP A 161 13.99 -25.00 -9.42
C ASP A 161 14.18 -24.87 -10.95
N ASP A 162 13.16 -24.38 -11.67
CA ASP A 162 13.14 -24.27 -13.13
C ASP A 162 13.19 -22.81 -13.63
N THR A 163 13.49 -21.84 -12.73
CA THR A 163 13.53 -20.42 -13.09
C THR A 163 14.94 -19.94 -13.43
N VAL A 164 15.03 -19.04 -14.40
CA VAL A 164 16.28 -18.42 -14.85
C VAL A 164 16.44 -17.01 -14.30
N ASP A 165 15.36 -16.20 -14.31
CA ASP A 165 15.38 -14.77 -13.98
C ASP A 165 14.26 -14.35 -13.01
N HIS A 166 13.74 -15.30 -12.21
CA HIS A 166 12.72 -15.01 -11.19
C HIS A 166 13.35 -14.27 -10.01
N LYS A 167 13.13 -12.96 -9.95
CA LYS A 167 13.80 -12.05 -8.99
C LYS A 167 12.94 -10.88 -8.59
N THR A 168 13.28 -10.28 -7.47
CA THR A 168 12.74 -8.99 -6.99
C THR A 168 13.70 -8.35 -6.01
N SER A 169 13.46 -7.12 -5.58
CA SER A 169 14.25 -6.44 -4.54
C SER A 169 13.45 -6.29 -3.24
N ALA A 170 14.14 -5.99 -2.13
CA ALA A 170 13.44 -5.72 -0.87
C ALA A 170 12.56 -4.47 -0.95
N LEU A 171 12.96 -3.46 -1.71
CA LEU A 171 12.14 -2.28 -1.96
C LEU A 171 10.89 -2.62 -2.77
N ASP A 172 11.03 -3.39 -3.84
CA ASP A 172 9.90 -3.81 -4.68
C ASP A 172 8.92 -4.68 -3.89
N ILE A 173 9.42 -5.57 -3.02
CA ILE A 173 8.56 -6.33 -2.09
C ILE A 173 7.80 -5.40 -1.15
N ALA A 174 8.45 -4.36 -0.62
CA ALA A 174 7.78 -3.40 0.25
C ALA A 174 6.69 -2.62 -0.51
N ILE A 175 6.95 -2.25 -1.77
CA ILE A 175 5.99 -1.57 -2.66
C ILE A 175 4.76 -2.46 -2.90
N MET A 176 4.94 -3.71 -3.37
CA MET A 176 3.78 -4.60 -3.61
C MET A 176 3.07 -5.00 -2.33
N SER A 177 3.79 -5.11 -1.20
CA SER A 177 3.17 -5.35 0.11
C SER A 177 2.31 -4.17 0.55
N ARG A 178 2.79 -2.95 0.38
CA ARG A 178 2.04 -1.72 0.64
C ARG A 178 0.76 -1.66 -0.19
N GLU A 179 0.84 -2.04 -1.46
CA GLU A 179 -0.32 -2.08 -2.34
C GLU A 179 -1.33 -3.13 -1.88
N LEU A 180 -0.88 -4.35 -1.55
CA LEU A 180 -1.74 -5.40 -1.02
C LEU A 180 -2.43 -5.00 0.30
N LEU A 181 -1.78 -4.22 1.15
CA LEU A 181 -2.37 -3.74 2.41
C LEU A 181 -3.52 -2.72 2.21
N LYS A 182 -3.72 -2.18 1.02
CA LYS A 182 -4.90 -1.36 0.69
C LYS A 182 -6.19 -2.18 0.59
N HIS A 183 -6.09 -3.51 0.52
CA HIS A 183 -7.20 -4.45 0.53
C HIS A 183 -7.45 -4.96 1.96
N PRO A 184 -8.39 -4.37 2.74
CA PRO A 184 -8.51 -4.65 4.18
C PRO A 184 -8.75 -6.11 4.51
N LYS A 185 -9.43 -6.83 3.60
CA LYS A 185 -9.76 -8.26 3.77
C LYS A 185 -8.52 -9.14 3.90
N ILE A 186 -7.39 -8.76 3.28
CA ILE A 186 -6.15 -9.53 3.38
C ILE A 186 -5.59 -9.56 4.81
N LEU A 187 -5.81 -8.48 5.59
CA LEU A 187 -5.36 -8.40 6.97
C LEU A 187 -6.13 -9.34 7.88
N GLU A 188 -7.41 -9.60 7.58
CA GLU A 188 -8.20 -10.59 8.31
C GLU A 188 -7.56 -11.99 8.17
N TYR A 189 -7.13 -12.37 6.97
CA TYR A 189 -6.53 -13.69 6.72
C TYR A 189 -5.08 -13.78 7.17
N SER A 190 -4.26 -12.76 6.90
CA SER A 190 -2.83 -12.78 7.21
C SER A 190 -2.52 -12.78 8.71
N SER A 191 -3.43 -12.26 9.54
CA SER A 191 -3.32 -12.25 10.99
C SER A 191 -3.78 -13.54 11.67
N ILE A 192 -4.32 -14.50 10.93
CA ILE A 192 -4.73 -15.80 11.47
C ILE A 192 -3.50 -16.64 11.79
N TRP A 193 -3.39 -17.12 13.04
CA TRP A 193 -2.34 -18.06 13.43
C TRP A 193 -2.64 -19.50 12.99
N MET A 194 -3.87 -19.97 13.24
CA MET A 194 -4.34 -21.31 12.86
C MET A 194 -5.79 -21.23 12.39
N ASP A 195 -6.11 -21.98 11.34
CA ASP A 195 -7.46 -22.13 10.80
C ASP A 195 -7.68 -23.56 10.28
N THR A 196 -8.82 -23.85 9.73
CA THR A 196 -9.13 -25.11 9.09
C THR A 196 -9.86 -24.87 7.78
N ILE A 197 -9.71 -25.81 6.85
CA ILE A 197 -10.45 -25.87 5.58
C ILE A 197 -11.16 -27.23 5.46
N ARG A 198 -11.93 -27.42 4.38
CA ARG A 198 -12.68 -28.66 4.15
C ARG A 198 -13.57 -29.05 5.34
N ASN A 199 -14.36 -28.08 5.84
CA ASN A 199 -15.23 -28.27 7.02
C ASN A 199 -14.50 -28.82 8.27
N GLY A 200 -13.27 -28.35 8.52
CA GLY A 200 -12.47 -28.75 9.67
C GLY A 200 -11.58 -29.99 9.46
N ALA A 201 -11.63 -30.60 8.27
CA ALA A 201 -10.85 -31.82 7.99
C ALA A 201 -9.36 -31.57 7.78
N PHE A 202 -8.96 -30.33 7.46
CA PHE A 202 -7.54 -29.98 7.21
C PHE A 202 -7.15 -28.73 7.98
N GLY A 203 -6.08 -28.83 8.78
CA GLY A 203 -5.57 -27.70 9.60
C GLY A 203 -4.55 -26.84 8.84
N LEU A 204 -4.72 -25.52 8.94
CA LEU A 204 -3.76 -24.54 8.46
C LEU A 204 -2.98 -23.97 9.65
N THR A 205 -1.67 -23.78 9.48
CA THR A 205 -0.82 -23.07 10.46
C THR A 205 0.02 -22.03 9.75
N ASN A 206 0.02 -20.80 10.28
CA ASN A 206 0.71 -19.70 9.64
C ASN A 206 2.22 -19.90 9.64
N THR A 207 2.81 -19.82 8.46
CA THR A 207 4.26 -19.91 8.26
C THR A 207 5.01 -18.71 8.87
N ASN A 208 4.32 -17.60 9.07
CA ASN A 208 4.83 -16.41 9.73
C ASN A 208 4.64 -16.51 11.26
N ARG A 209 5.67 -16.95 11.98
CA ARG A 209 5.61 -17.06 13.44
C ARG A 209 5.44 -15.73 14.16
N LEU A 210 5.71 -14.57 13.51
CA LEU A 210 5.50 -13.26 14.14
C LEU A 210 4.03 -13.04 14.51
N ILE A 211 3.09 -13.62 13.76
CA ILE A 211 1.65 -13.54 14.06
C ILE A 211 1.32 -14.02 15.48
N ARG A 212 2.04 -15.02 15.98
CA ARG A 212 1.82 -15.53 17.33
C ARG A 212 2.71 -14.86 18.39
N PHE A 213 3.92 -14.44 18.03
CA PHE A 213 4.98 -14.13 18.98
C PHE A 213 5.48 -12.69 18.93
N TYR A 214 4.84 -11.84 18.11
CA TYR A 214 5.19 -10.42 18.02
C TYR A 214 3.92 -9.56 18.12
N ASP A 215 3.88 -8.69 19.11
CA ASP A 215 2.74 -7.82 19.37
C ASP A 215 2.48 -6.87 18.21
N GLY A 216 1.20 -6.78 17.80
CA GLY A 216 0.78 -5.97 16.67
C GLY A 216 1.08 -6.56 15.28
N ALA A 217 1.63 -7.79 15.17
CA ALA A 217 1.85 -8.42 13.87
C ALA A 217 0.55 -8.61 13.09
N THR A 218 0.54 -8.19 11.82
CA THR A 218 -0.63 -8.23 10.92
C THR A 218 -0.42 -9.13 9.70
N GLY A 219 0.82 -9.55 9.43
CA GLY A 219 1.14 -10.38 8.26
C GLY A 219 2.64 -10.38 7.96
N LEU A 220 3.09 -10.57 6.71
CA LEU A 220 2.26 -10.80 5.53
C LEU A 220 2.61 -12.17 4.93
N LYS A 221 3.88 -12.35 4.46
CA LYS A 221 4.29 -13.55 3.74
C LYS A 221 5.74 -13.93 4.02
N THR A 222 5.98 -15.23 4.23
CA THR A 222 7.33 -15.81 4.33
C THR A 222 7.69 -16.55 3.05
N GLY A 223 8.99 -16.71 2.80
CA GLY A 223 9.51 -17.53 1.72
C GLY A 223 10.84 -18.17 2.11
N SER A 224 11.12 -19.35 1.55
CA SER A 224 12.45 -19.97 1.66
C SER A 224 12.64 -21.02 0.57
N THR A 225 13.81 -20.98 -0.07
CA THR A 225 14.35 -22.02 -0.95
C THR A 225 15.85 -22.15 -0.67
N SER A 226 16.49 -23.09 -1.31
CA SER A 226 17.96 -23.24 -1.21
C SER A 226 18.69 -22.01 -1.78
N LYS A 227 18.19 -21.41 -2.87
CA LYS A 227 18.78 -20.23 -3.52
C LYS A 227 18.43 -18.94 -2.75
N ALA A 228 17.16 -18.72 -2.45
CA ALA A 228 16.66 -17.51 -1.78
C ALA A 228 17.05 -17.42 -0.30
N LYS A 229 17.43 -18.51 0.34
CA LYS A 229 17.58 -18.59 1.80
C LYS A 229 16.25 -18.28 2.49
N PHE A 230 16.25 -17.48 3.54
CA PHE A 230 15.02 -17.14 4.27
C PHE A 230 14.61 -15.69 4.03
N CYS A 231 13.40 -15.52 3.48
CA CYS A 231 12.82 -14.23 3.15
C CYS A 231 11.51 -14.02 3.92
N ILE A 232 11.14 -12.76 4.14
CA ILE A 232 9.85 -12.36 4.71
C ILE A 232 9.49 -10.94 4.28
N SER A 233 8.21 -10.72 4.00
CA SER A 233 7.54 -9.44 4.17
C SER A 233 6.74 -9.53 5.45
N ALA A 234 7.19 -8.87 6.52
CA ALA A 234 6.52 -8.83 7.81
C ALA A 234 5.82 -7.48 7.99
N THR A 235 4.58 -7.51 8.48
CA THR A 235 3.83 -6.28 8.76
C THR A 235 3.37 -6.27 10.21
N ALA A 236 3.37 -5.09 10.82
CA ALA A 236 2.87 -4.89 12.18
C ALA A 236 2.29 -3.49 12.34
N LYS A 237 1.25 -3.35 13.18
CA LYS A 237 0.57 -2.09 13.45
C LYS A 237 0.53 -1.82 14.96
N ARG A 238 1.01 -0.64 15.37
CA ARG A 238 0.93 -0.14 16.77
C ARG A 238 0.63 1.35 16.76
N ASP A 239 -0.24 1.82 17.63
CA ASP A 239 -0.57 3.24 17.81
C ASP A 239 -0.88 3.97 16.48
N GLY A 240 -1.54 3.29 15.56
CA GLY A 240 -1.87 3.83 14.24
C GLY A 240 -0.77 3.74 13.19
N LEU A 241 0.50 3.59 13.56
CA LEU A 241 1.61 3.36 12.63
C LEU A 241 1.61 1.91 12.15
N HIS A 242 1.64 1.68 10.83
CA HIS A 242 1.65 0.36 10.22
C HIS A 242 2.92 0.19 9.37
N LEU A 243 3.82 -0.66 9.83
CA LEU A 243 5.15 -0.85 9.23
C LEU A 243 5.24 -2.14 8.43
N ILE A 244 6.05 -2.10 7.39
CA ILE A 244 6.42 -3.23 6.53
C ILE A 244 7.92 -3.44 6.66
N ALA A 245 8.34 -4.58 7.20
CA ALA A 245 9.75 -5.00 7.29
C ALA A 245 10.00 -6.13 6.30
N VAL A 246 10.80 -5.87 5.27
CA VAL A 246 11.20 -6.86 4.28
C VAL A 246 12.62 -7.32 4.55
N ILE A 247 12.82 -8.64 4.62
CA ILE A 247 14.12 -9.27 4.79
C ILE A 247 14.31 -10.28 3.65
N MET A 248 15.44 -10.23 2.97
CA MET A 248 15.82 -11.19 1.92
C MET A 248 17.17 -11.79 2.21
N GLY A 249 17.31 -13.09 1.93
CA GLY A 249 18.58 -13.80 2.01
C GLY A 249 19.14 -13.93 3.43
N ALA A 250 18.31 -14.02 4.46
CA ALA A 250 18.77 -14.34 5.81
C ALA A 250 19.28 -15.80 5.88
N PRO A 251 20.36 -16.10 6.64
CA PRO A 251 20.95 -17.43 6.66
C PRO A 251 20.06 -18.48 7.34
N THR A 252 19.24 -18.07 8.31
CA THR A 252 18.34 -18.98 9.03
C THR A 252 16.95 -18.34 9.22
N ARG A 253 15.95 -19.19 9.51
CA ARG A 253 14.59 -18.73 9.86
C ARG A 253 14.59 -17.82 11.08
N ASP A 254 15.39 -18.14 12.09
CA ASP A 254 15.42 -17.39 13.33
C ASP A 254 16.08 -16.03 13.15
N ILE A 255 17.19 -15.95 12.43
CA ILE A 255 17.85 -14.68 12.06
C ILE A 255 16.89 -13.80 11.24
N ARG A 256 16.16 -14.37 10.27
CA ARG A 256 15.13 -13.65 9.50
C ARG A 256 14.08 -13.01 10.41
N ASN A 257 13.54 -13.80 11.35
CA ASN A 257 12.50 -13.34 12.26
C ASN A 257 13.02 -12.28 13.24
N GLU A 258 14.20 -12.49 13.83
CA GLU A 258 14.80 -11.52 14.75
C GLU A 258 15.18 -10.22 14.03
N THR A 259 15.69 -10.28 12.81
CA THR A 259 15.95 -9.11 11.99
C THR A 259 14.66 -8.32 11.71
N ALA A 260 13.57 -9.00 11.36
CA ALA A 260 12.29 -8.34 11.14
C ALA A 260 11.76 -7.66 12.41
N LYS A 261 11.85 -8.32 13.59
CA LYS A 261 11.49 -7.71 14.87
C LYS A 261 12.34 -6.48 15.18
N THR A 262 13.66 -6.58 15.02
CA THR A 262 14.60 -5.47 15.27
C THR A 262 14.22 -4.24 14.45
N LEU A 263 13.91 -4.40 13.16
CA LEU A 263 13.50 -3.30 12.29
C LEU A 263 12.15 -2.71 12.74
N LEU A 264 11.16 -3.56 13.01
CA LEU A 264 9.84 -3.13 13.46
C LEU A 264 9.90 -2.39 14.81
N ASP A 265 10.63 -2.95 15.79
CA ASP A 265 10.78 -2.34 17.12
C ASP A 265 11.50 -0.99 17.02
N TRP A 266 12.54 -0.89 16.19
CA TRP A 266 13.22 0.37 15.94
C TRP A 266 12.28 1.39 15.29
N GLY A 267 11.49 0.98 14.31
CA GLY A 267 10.51 1.86 13.67
C GLY A 267 9.49 2.39 14.68
N PHE A 268 8.88 1.52 15.48
CA PHE A 268 7.90 1.93 16.50
C PHE A 268 8.51 2.74 17.66
N ALA A 269 9.79 2.56 17.96
CA ALA A 269 10.47 3.33 18.97
C ALA A 269 10.78 4.76 18.52
N ASN A 270 11.07 4.97 17.22
CA ASN A 270 11.58 6.23 16.70
C ASN A 270 10.56 7.05 15.91
N TYR A 271 9.48 6.45 15.43
CA TYR A 271 8.52 7.12 14.56
C TYR A 271 7.10 7.05 15.08
N SER A 272 6.28 7.99 14.63
CA SER A 272 4.84 8.06 14.84
C SER A 272 4.19 8.67 13.60
N LEU A 273 2.93 8.34 13.37
CA LEU A 273 2.15 8.88 12.26
C LEU A 273 1.27 10.02 12.79
N TYR A 274 1.37 11.18 12.16
CA TYR A 274 0.40 12.26 12.29
C TYR A 274 -0.66 12.10 11.22
N ARG A 275 -1.94 12.21 11.60
CA ARG A 275 -3.08 12.21 10.67
C ARG A 275 -3.92 13.43 10.86
N HIS A 276 -4.33 14.00 9.75
CA HIS A 276 -5.37 15.02 9.66
C HIS A 276 -6.51 14.44 8.82
N GLU A 277 -7.72 14.44 9.39
CA GLU A 277 -8.89 13.77 8.75
C GLU A 277 -9.38 14.48 7.49
N GLY A 278 -8.80 15.64 7.16
CA GLY A 278 -9.28 16.47 6.07
C GLY A 278 -10.53 17.26 6.44
N GLY A 279 -11.31 17.68 5.43
CA GLY A 279 -12.57 18.40 5.59
C GLY A 279 -12.46 19.91 5.38
N SER A 280 -13.56 20.61 5.64
CA SER A 280 -13.66 22.05 5.42
C SER A 280 -12.79 22.83 6.40
N VAL A 281 -12.04 23.80 5.87
CA VAL A 281 -11.09 24.63 6.65
C VAL A 281 -11.48 26.10 6.66
N GLY A 282 -12.60 26.48 6.02
CA GLY A 282 -13.10 27.84 5.98
C GLY A 282 -13.52 28.28 4.59
N GLU A 283 -13.59 29.58 4.36
CA GLU A 283 -14.05 30.17 3.10
C GLU A 283 -13.05 31.20 2.57
N ALA A 284 -12.75 31.13 1.26
CA ALA A 284 -11.96 32.12 0.55
C ALA A 284 -12.84 33.25 0.01
N SER A 285 -12.34 34.50 0.00
CA SER A 285 -12.99 35.63 -0.63
C SER A 285 -12.89 35.53 -2.17
N VAL A 286 -14.04 35.76 -2.84
CA VAL A 286 -14.15 35.67 -4.31
C VAL A 286 -14.50 37.02 -4.91
N ILE A 287 -13.75 37.42 -5.94
CA ILE A 287 -14.00 38.65 -6.67
C ILE A 287 -14.83 38.37 -7.94
N GLY A 288 -15.93 39.12 -8.10
CA GLY A 288 -16.77 39.07 -9.29
C GLY A 288 -17.54 37.75 -9.45
N GLY A 289 -17.75 37.02 -8.35
CA GLY A 289 -18.56 35.81 -8.29
C GLY A 289 -20.05 36.12 -8.00
N VAL A 290 -20.93 35.13 -8.30
CA VAL A 290 -22.32 35.12 -7.84
C VAL A 290 -22.34 35.03 -6.33
N ALA A 291 -21.47 34.28 -5.71
CA ALA A 291 -21.17 34.25 -4.28
C ALA A 291 -19.92 35.09 -3.98
N ASP A 292 -19.86 35.70 -2.80
CA ASP A 292 -18.73 36.51 -2.33
C ASP A 292 -17.66 35.66 -1.67
N THR A 293 -17.97 34.38 -1.37
CA THR A 293 -17.06 33.39 -0.78
C THR A 293 -17.17 32.06 -1.48
N CYS A 294 -16.10 31.25 -1.36
CA CYS A 294 -16.05 29.88 -1.81
C CYS A 294 -15.56 29.01 -0.65
N PRO A 295 -16.32 27.98 -0.23
CA PRO A 295 -15.87 27.07 0.80
C PRO A 295 -14.65 26.26 0.31
N GLY A 296 -13.67 26.10 1.19
CA GLY A 296 -12.44 25.38 0.93
C GLY A 296 -12.18 24.27 1.93
N GLY A 297 -11.69 23.15 1.44
CA GLY A 297 -11.34 21.99 2.23
C GLY A 297 -10.00 21.40 1.83
N ILE A 298 -9.47 20.53 2.67
CA ILE A 298 -8.29 19.71 2.37
C ILE A 298 -8.65 18.25 2.38
N GLU A 299 -7.97 17.47 1.55
CA GLU A 299 -8.04 16.02 1.58
C GLU A 299 -7.41 15.48 2.88
N PRO A 300 -7.80 14.27 3.34
CA PRO A 300 -7.10 13.59 4.43
C PRO A 300 -5.59 13.55 4.16
N TYR A 301 -4.81 13.84 5.19
CA TYR A 301 -3.37 13.93 5.04
C TYR A 301 -2.64 13.22 6.19
N SER A 302 -1.62 12.45 5.84
CA SER A 302 -0.78 11.74 6.80
C SER A 302 0.70 12.05 6.57
N MET A 303 1.44 12.24 7.65
CA MET A 303 2.89 12.37 7.60
C MET A 303 3.56 11.59 8.72
N LEU A 304 4.70 10.99 8.36
CA LEU A 304 5.55 10.30 9.31
C LEU A 304 6.44 11.31 10.03
N MET A 305 6.53 11.15 11.35
CA MET A 305 7.29 12.07 12.22
C MET A 305 8.13 11.29 13.22
N ALA A 306 9.15 11.94 13.77
CA ALA A 306 9.86 11.41 14.92
C ALA A 306 8.89 11.23 16.11
N LYS A 307 9.12 10.18 16.89
CA LYS A 307 8.26 9.79 18.03
C LYS A 307 8.03 10.96 18.99
N GLY A 308 6.76 11.22 19.29
CA GLY A 308 6.34 12.27 20.21
C GLY A 308 6.14 13.66 19.57
N LYS A 309 6.73 13.96 18.42
CA LYS A 309 6.59 15.25 17.75
C LYS A 309 5.21 15.52 17.18
N HIS A 310 4.47 14.47 16.79
CA HIS A 310 3.11 14.56 16.25
C HIS A 310 2.11 15.30 17.16
N LYS A 311 2.38 15.37 18.49
CA LYS A 311 1.52 16.04 19.46
C LYS A 311 1.64 17.57 19.43
N ASN A 312 2.70 18.10 18.83
CA ASN A 312 3.02 19.53 18.79
C ASN A 312 2.75 20.14 17.41
N VAL A 313 2.07 19.41 16.52
CA VAL A 313 1.73 19.90 15.20
C VAL A 313 0.59 20.92 15.32
N THR A 314 0.81 22.10 14.74
CA THR A 314 -0.17 23.16 14.61
C THR A 314 -0.44 23.43 13.13
N THR A 315 -1.60 24.00 12.81
CA THR A 315 -1.99 24.33 11.44
C THR A 315 -2.16 25.82 11.26
N GLU A 316 -1.72 26.35 10.12
CA GLU A 316 -1.96 27.71 9.66
C GLU A 316 -2.72 27.65 8.34
N ILE A 317 -3.89 28.29 8.26
CA ILE A 317 -4.74 28.29 7.07
C ILE A 317 -4.52 29.58 6.32
N LEU A 318 -4.12 29.50 5.05
CA LEU A 318 -3.81 30.64 4.19
C LEU A 318 -4.61 30.50 2.89
N PHE A 319 -5.65 31.28 2.74
CA PHE A 319 -6.36 31.41 1.48
C PHE A 319 -5.63 32.39 0.55
N ASP A 320 -5.70 32.11 -0.76
CA ASP A 320 -5.18 33.01 -1.76
C ASP A 320 -5.98 34.30 -1.75
N GLU A 321 -5.32 35.45 -1.93
CA GLU A 321 -5.98 36.74 -1.96
C GLU A 321 -6.61 37.02 -3.33
N ASN A 322 -7.79 37.68 -3.32
CA ASN A 322 -8.43 38.20 -4.54
C ASN A 322 -8.70 37.14 -5.63
N ILE A 323 -9.24 36.00 -5.26
CA ILE A 323 -9.54 34.93 -6.21
C ILE A 323 -10.66 35.36 -7.18
N PRO A 324 -10.41 35.43 -8.49
CA PRO A 324 -11.42 35.85 -9.45
C PRO A 324 -12.37 34.71 -9.81
N ALA A 325 -13.67 35.02 -9.91
CA ALA A 325 -14.63 34.06 -10.48
C ALA A 325 -14.46 33.96 -12.03
N PRO A 326 -14.78 32.81 -12.65
CA PRO A 326 -15.38 31.63 -12.03
C PRO A 326 -14.35 30.75 -11.34
N ILE A 327 -14.76 30.03 -10.27
CA ILE A 327 -13.98 28.98 -9.58
C ILE A 327 -14.70 27.67 -9.82
N ARG A 328 -13.95 26.59 -10.04
CA ARG A 328 -14.49 25.23 -10.16
C ARG A 328 -14.16 24.41 -8.93
N LYS A 329 -15.09 23.55 -8.55
CA LYS A 329 -14.86 22.55 -7.49
C LYS A 329 -13.57 21.75 -7.76
N GLY A 330 -12.73 21.61 -6.74
CA GLY A 330 -11.41 20.96 -6.84
C GLY A 330 -10.28 21.91 -7.28
N GLU A 331 -10.55 23.16 -7.60
CA GLU A 331 -9.53 24.18 -7.92
C GLU A 331 -8.81 24.62 -6.64
N LYS A 332 -7.49 24.81 -6.70
CA LYS A 332 -6.71 25.29 -5.57
C LYS A 332 -7.05 26.76 -5.25
N ILE A 333 -7.41 27.02 -3.99
CA ILE A 333 -7.79 28.35 -3.49
C ILE A 333 -6.98 28.78 -2.24
N GLY A 334 -5.92 28.05 -1.90
CA GLY A 334 -5.07 28.34 -0.77
C GLY A 334 -4.19 27.16 -0.36
N ILE A 335 -3.59 27.27 0.82
CA ILE A 335 -2.78 26.21 1.44
C ILE A 335 -3.05 26.12 2.93
N VAL A 336 -2.94 24.91 3.49
CA VAL A 336 -2.78 24.69 4.93
C VAL A 336 -1.32 24.34 5.19
N ARG A 337 -0.66 25.09 6.08
CA ARG A 337 0.67 24.78 6.57
C ARG A 337 0.56 23.95 7.84
N PHE A 338 1.31 22.86 7.88
CA PHE A 338 1.51 22.10 9.10
C PHE A 338 2.88 22.49 9.69
N LEU A 339 2.89 22.90 10.97
CA LEU A 339 4.08 23.40 11.64
C LEU A 339 4.37 22.56 12.89
N GLU A 340 5.66 22.35 13.19
CA GLU A 340 6.12 21.83 14.48
C GLU A 340 7.07 22.87 15.11
N SER A 341 6.72 23.35 16.30
CA SER A 341 7.51 24.37 17.02
C SER A 341 7.81 25.63 16.18
N GLY A 342 6.91 25.99 15.25
CA GLY A 342 7.05 27.14 14.36
C GLY A 342 7.82 26.88 13.06
N GLU A 343 8.37 25.70 12.86
CA GLU A 343 8.99 25.28 11.59
C GLU A 343 7.95 24.62 10.68
N ILE A 344 7.94 25.00 9.40
CA ILE A 344 7.03 24.43 8.41
C ILE A 344 7.47 23.01 8.08
N LEU A 345 6.60 22.05 8.35
CA LEU A 345 6.80 20.64 7.97
C LEU A 345 6.38 20.38 6.52
N THR A 346 5.20 20.90 6.16
CA THR A 346 4.60 20.69 4.83
C THR A 346 3.49 21.69 4.56
N GLU A 347 3.12 21.83 3.29
CA GLU A 347 1.99 22.63 2.82
C GLU A 347 1.06 21.72 1.98
N VAL A 348 -0.23 21.74 2.32
CA VAL A 348 -1.28 20.97 1.63
C VAL A 348 -2.23 21.94 0.94
N PRO A 349 -2.62 21.73 -0.34
CA PRO A 349 -3.52 22.64 -1.04
C PRO A 349 -4.93 22.63 -0.43
N ILE A 350 -5.52 23.81 -0.29
CA ILE A 350 -6.95 23.98 -0.03
C ILE A 350 -7.65 23.93 -1.38
N LEU A 351 -8.62 23.04 -1.53
CA LEU A 351 -9.41 22.87 -2.74
C LEU A 351 -10.81 23.44 -2.55
N ALA A 352 -11.33 24.10 -3.59
CA ALA A 352 -12.71 24.59 -3.61
C ALA A 352 -13.70 23.43 -3.48
N GLU A 353 -14.62 23.50 -2.53
CA GLU A 353 -15.66 22.48 -2.29
C GLU A 353 -16.90 22.69 -3.18
N ALA A 354 -17.03 23.87 -3.78
CA ALA A 354 -18.15 24.24 -4.65
C ALA A 354 -17.72 25.08 -5.84
N ASP A 355 -18.54 25.09 -6.90
CA ASP A 355 -18.38 26.02 -8.02
C ASP A 355 -18.88 27.42 -7.61
N VAL A 356 -18.17 28.47 -8.05
CA VAL A 356 -18.63 29.86 -7.96
C VAL A 356 -18.62 30.47 -9.35
N GLU A 357 -19.80 30.68 -9.91
CA GLU A 357 -19.96 31.28 -11.24
C GLU A 357 -19.63 32.76 -11.24
N LYS A 358 -19.17 33.28 -12.36
CA LYS A 358 -18.96 34.74 -12.54
C LYS A 358 -20.27 35.47 -12.54
N ILE A 359 -20.38 36.59 -11.79
CA ILE A 359 -21.57 37.42 -11.78
C ILE A 359 -21.76 38.12 -13.14
N GLY A 360 -22.93 37.96 -13.71
CA GLY A 360 -23.31 38.67 -14.95
C GLY A 360 -23.64 40.16 -14.70
N PHE A 361 -23.70 40.93 -15.78
CA PHE A 361 -23.98 42.38 -15.72
C PHE A 361 -25.23 42.72 -14.89
N PHE A 362 -26.34 42.02 -15.09
CA PHE A 362 -27.57 42.27 -14.36
C PHE A 362 -27.44 41.94 -12.87
N GLY A 363 -26.78 40.88 -12.53
CA GLY A 363 -26.49 40.49 -11.12
C GLY A 363 -25.63 41.55 -10.42
N LEU A 364 -24.59 42.05 -11.10
CA LEU A 364 -23.73 43.12 -10.60
C LEU A 364 -24.52 44.41 -10.37
N PHE A 365 -25.38 44.78 -11.33
CA PHE A 365 -26.25 45.94 -11.22
C PHE A 365 -27.22 45.86 -10.01
N CYS A 366 -27.85 44.71 -9.82
CA CYS A 366 -28.72 44.47 -8.66
C CYS A 366 -27.95 44.54 -7.33
N ARG A 367 -26.72 43.99 -7.28
CA ARG A 367 -25.86 44.06 -6.08
C ARG A 367 -25.48 45.49 -5.74
N MET A 368 -25.12 46.30 -6.74
CA MET A 368 -24.83 47.75 -6.54
C MET A 368 -26.03 48.55 -6.06
N LEU A 369 -27.23 48.30 -6.61
CA LEU A 369 -28.47 48.92 -6.17
C LEU A 369 -28.80 48.53 -4.72
N GLY A 370 -28.63 47.27 -4.34
CA GLY A 370 -28.83 46.81 -2.95
C GLY A 370 -27.94 47.53 -1.95
N ILE A 371 -26.66 47.73 -2.27
CA ILE A 371 -25.71 48.48 -1.42
C ILE A 371 -26.11 49.98 -1.32
N TYR A 372 -26.65 50.54 -2.39
CA TYR A 372 -27.07 51.97 -2.39
C TYR A 372 -28.39 52.23 -1.65
N LEU A 373 -29.31 51.24 -1.64
CA LEU A 373 -30.61 51.33 -0.96
C LEU A 373 -30.58 50.96 0.52
N LEU A 374 -29.52 50.32 0.99
CA LEU A 374 -29.31 49.92 2.40
C LEU A 374 -28.43 50.91 3.19
N LYS A 375 -28.03 52.04 2.58
CA LYS A 375 -27.46 53.22 3.23
C LYS A 375 -28.53 54.28 3.42
#